data_8fa90790387ec02c6f5cb409868e6b76
#
_entry.id   8fa90790387ec02c6f5cb409868e6b76
#
_cell.length_a   1.000
_cell.length_b   1.000
_cell.length_c   1.000
_cell.angle_alpha   90.00
_cell.angle_beta   90.00
_cell.angle_gamma   90.00
#
_symmetry.space_group_name_H-M   'P 1'
#
loop_
_entity.id
_entity.type
_entity.pdbx_description
1 polymer ?
#
loop_
_entity_poly.entity_id
_entity_poly.type
_entity_poly.pdbx_seq_one_letter_code
_entity_poly.pdbx_strand_id
1 'polypeptide(L)'
;MKLLPRSLFCIGASTALFLTSCGTPSAVSPGTYRVTAHRPHNPSAVRVKVSLSQQNIYVMEGDRVLMAVATTVGIPSKPTPKGNFTIYSKQERKRSGSYGFRVQGDRIVPAEATKNIPGRYVGYPMGYWCEFAPAYGFHQGYVHLSPRSHGCVRLKGEAAAKFFALVKIGTRVNIAESQPEDATIGPTIQRVDDSKTPDPPNRVAISDAAFQKPSGPLFDD
;
A
#
# COMPACT_ATOMS: atom_id res chain seq x y z
N MET A 1 -88.18 -18.66 -6.61
CA MET A 1 -87.04 -19.06 -7.47
C MET A 1 -86.12 -17.87 -7.48
N LYS A 2 -85.14 -17.87 -6.57
CA LYS A 2 -84.19 -16.76 -6.40
C LYS A 2 -82.77 -17.25 -6.75
N LEU A 3 -82.17 -16.68 -7.77
CA LEU A 3 -80.81 -16.92 -8.21
C LEU A 3 -79.86 -16.14 -7.32
N LEU A 4 -78.83 -16.81 -6.74
CA LEU A 4 -77.70 -16.17 -6.03
C LEU A 4 -76.56 -15.94 -7.03
N PRO A 5 -75.84 -14.85 -6.92
CA PRO A 5 -74.67 -14.59 -7.75
C PRO A 5 -73.43 -15.29 -7.16
N ARG A 6 -72.59 -15.86 -8.03
CA ARG A 6 -71.27 -16.42 -7.75
C ARG A 6 -70.28 -15.32 -7.60
N SER A 7 -69.62 -15.23 -6.42
CA SER A 7 -68.47 -14.35 -6.17
C SER A 7 -67.22 -14.97 -6.75
N LEU A 8 -66.56 -14.25 -7.66
CA LEU A 8 -65.23 -14.58 -8.21
C LEU A 8 -64.17 -14.11 -7.22
N PHE A 9 -63.37 -15.01 -6.69
CA PHE A 9 -62.21 -14.72 -5.85
C PHE A 9 -61.00 -14.57 -6.78
N CYS A 10 -60.51 -13.34 -6.93
CA CYS A 10 -59.24 -13.04 -7.58
C CYS A 10 -58.08 -13.23 -6.58
N ILE A 11 -57.31 -14.27 -6.77
CA ILE A 11 -56.02 -14.47 -6.04
C ILE A 11 -54.98 -13.62 -6.75
N GLY A 12 -54.64 -12.50 -6.13
CA GLY A 12 -53.50 -11.68 -6.55
C GLY A 12 -52.16 -12.32 -6.13
N ALA A 13 -51.42 -12.80 -7.10
CA ALA A 13 -50.04 -13.22 -6.86
C ALA A 13 -49.12 -11.98 -6.80
N SER A 14 -48.70 -11.63 -5.59
CA SER A 14 -47.65 -10.60 -5.40
C SER A 14 -46.28 -11.17 -5.71
N THR A 15 -45.74 -10.81 -6.86
CA THR A 15 -44.36 -11.14 -7.24
C THR A 15 -43.43 -10.14 -6.55
N ALA A 16 -42.72 -10.57 -5.51
CA ALA A 16 -41.68 -9.77 -4.89
C ALA A 16 -40.46 -9.73 -5.80
N LEU A 17 -40.17 -8.58 -6.42
CA LEU A 17 -38.91 -8.31 -7.12
C LEU A 17 -37.81 -8.12 -6.08
N PHE A 18 -36.92 -9.10 -5.96
CA PHE A 18 -35.64 -8.91 -5.26
C PHE A 18 -34.70 -8.11 -6.15
N LEU A 19 -34.56 -6.83 -5.86
CA LEU A 19 -33.49 -5.99 -6.43
C LEU A 19 -32.18 -6.40 -5.77
N THR A 20 -31.41 -7.25 -6.43
CA THR A 20 -30.00 -7.46 -6.08
C THR A 20 -29.24 -6.18 -6.40
N SER A 21 -28.96 -5.38 -5.38
CA SER A 21 -28.07 -4.24 -5.48
C SER A 21 -26.65 -4.77 -5.73
N CYS A 22 -26.23 -4.80 -6.99
CA CYS A 22 -24.81 -4.88 -7.34
C CYS A 22 -24.17 -3.57 -6.87
N GLY A 23 -23.51 -3.63 -5.71
CA GLY A 23 -22.68 -2.54 -5.25
C GLY A 23 -21.58 -2.27 -6.26
N THR A 24 -21.73 -1.23 -7.06
CA THR A 24 -20.64 -0.68 -7.87
C THR A 24 -19.54 -0.24 -6.91
N PRO A 25 -18.27 -0.62 -7.17
CA PRO A 25 -17.16 -0.10 -6.37
C PRO A 25 -17.20 1.43 -6.45
N SER A 26 -17.34 2.07 -5.31
CA SER A 26 -17.40 3.53 -5.20
C SER A 26 -16.19 4.12 -5.90
N ALA A 27 -16.42 4.92 -6.93
CA ALA A 27 -15.39 5.73 -7.57
C ALA A 27 -14.73 6.58 -6.48
N VAL A 28 -13.41 6.44 -6.34
CA VAL A 28 -12.60 7.22 -5.40
C VAL A 28 -12.77 8.68 -5.80
N SER A 29 -13.55 9.44 -5.04
CA SER A 29 -13.52 10.89 -5.12
C SER A 29 -12.08 11.36 -4.90
N PRO A 30 -11.62 12.45 -5.55
CA PRO A 30 -10.29 13.02 -5.29
C PRO A 30 -10.29 13.70 -3.90
N GLY A 31 -10.49 12.89 -2.86
CA GLY A 31 -10.31 13.26 -1.47
C GLY A 31 -8.82 13.19 -1.11
N THR A 32 -8.40 14.06 -0.23
CA THR A 32 -7.04 14.04 0.33
C THR A 32 -6.76 12.63 0.88
N TYR A 33 -5.69 11.98 0.40
CA TYR A 33 -5.23 10.70 0.95
C TYR A 33 -4.91 10.88 2.43
N ARG A 34 -5.59 10.14 3.27
CA ARG A 34 -5.41 10.16 4.73
C ARG A 34 -5.15 8.76 5.24
N VAL A 35 -4.22 8.66 6.17
CA VAL A 35 -3.86 7.41 6.83
C VAL A 35 -4.00 7.60 8.33
N THR A 36 -4.83 6.77 8.95
CA THR A 36 -4.90 6.71 10.41
C THR A 36 -3.81 5.80 10.94
N ALA A 37 -3.09 6.28 11.95
CA ALA A 37 -2.10 5.50 12.68
C ALA A 37 -2.18 5.78 14.18
N HIS A 38 -2.21 4.72 14.99
CA HIS A 38 -2.31 4.79 16.44
C HIS A 38 -1.00 4.38 17.10
N ARG A 39 -0.62 5.07 18.17
CA ARG A 39 0.55 4.70 18.96
C ARG A 39 0.38 3.28 19.52
N PRO A 40 1.43 2.43 19.46
CA PRO A 40 1.38 1.15 20.14
C PRO A 40 1.47 1.36 21.66
N HIS A 41 0.68 0.60 22.43
CA HIS A 41 0.83 0.53 23.87
C HIS A 41 2.12 -0.25 24.24
N ASN A 42 2.41 -1.30 23.49
CA ASN A 42 3.64 -2.07 23.61
C ASN A 42 4.34 -2.20 22.24
N PRO A 43 5.37 -1.37 21.96
CA PRO A 43 6.10 -1.44 20.69
C PRO A 43 6.73 -2.81 20.38
N SER A 44 6.93 -3.68 21.39
CA SER A 44 7.46 -5.03 21.17
C SER A 44 6.41 -6.02 20.70
N ALA A 45 5.12 -5.71 20.90
CA ALA A 45 4.00 -6.50 20.44
C ALA A 45 3.58 -6.18 18.98
N VAL A 46 4.14 -5.13 18.38
CA VAL A 46 3.82 -4.74 16.99
C VAL A 46 4.20 -5.83 16.02
N ARG A 47 3.30 -6.14 15.09
CA ARG A 47 3.47 -7.11 13.99
C ARG A 47 3.01 -6.45 12.69
N VAL A 48 3.66 -6.81 11.61
CA VAL A 48 3.28 -6.40 10.25
C VAL A 48 2.77 -7.62 9.50
N LYS A 49 1.63 -7.49 8.85
CA LYS A 49 1.06 -8.49 7.95
C LYS A 49 0.89 -7.87 6.57
N VAL A 50 1.31 -8.58 5.54
CA VAL A 50 1.16 -8.16 4.14
C VAL A 50 0.32 -9.18 3.39
N SER A 51 -0.77 -8.72 2.80
CA SER A 51 -1.58 -9.48 1.84
C SER A 51 -1.12 -9.13 0.43
N LEU A 52 -0.62 -10.14 -0.30
CA LEU A 52 -0.15 -9.92 -1.67
C LEU A 52 -1.31 -9.79 -2.66
N SER A 53 -2.36 -10.64 -2.52
CA SER A 53 -3.52 -10.62 -3.42
C SER A 53 -4.33 -9.34 -3.31
N GLN A 54 -4.46 -8.79 -2.10
CA GLN A 54 -5.21 -7.55 -1.85
C GLN A 54 -4.33 -6.31 -1.89
N GLN A 55 -3.00 -6.49 -1.96
CA GLN A 55 -2.01 -5.41 -1.86
C GLN A 55 -2.27 -4.52 -0.64
N ASN A 56 -2.38 -5.13 0.54
CA ASN A 56 -2.61 -4.46 1.81
C ASN A 56 -1.48 -4.69 2.79
N ILE A 57 -1.27 -3.69 3.65
CA ILE A 57 -0.44 -3.80 4.86
C ILE A 57 -1.34 -3.58 6.06
N TYR A 58 -1.20 -4.45 7.07
CA TYR A 58 -1.82 -4.35 8.38
C TYR A 58 -0.71 -4.29 9.43
N VAL A 59 -0.67 -3.20 10.21
CA VAL A 59 0.21 -3.08 11.37
C VAL A 59 -0.64 -3.29 12.61
N MET A 60 -0.34 -4.34 13.36
CA MET A 60 -1.17 -4.84 14.44
C MET A 60 -0.43 -4.87 15.78
N GLU A 61 -1.14 -4.65 16.86
CA GLU A 61 -0.73 -4.94 18.22
C GLU A 61 -1.73 -5.90 18.85
N GLY A 62 -1.43 -7.21 18.83
CA GLY A 62 -2.46 -8.23 19.07
C GLY A 62 -3.56 -8.13 18.02
N ASP A 63 -4.81 -7.98 18.48
CA ASP A 63 -5.98 -7.78 17.62
C ASP A 63 -6.28 -6.30 17.31
N ARG A 64 -5.56 -5.38 17.95
CA ARG A 64 -5.71 -3.95 17.70
C ARG A 64 -5.02 -3.53 16.43
N VAL A 65 -5.76 -2.87 15.54
CA VAL A 65 -5.22 -2.26 14.32
C VAL A 65 -4.52 -0.96 14.68
N LEU A 66 -3.24 -0.86 14.37
CA LEU A 66 -2.48 0.39 14.51
C LEU A 66 -2.50 1.19 13.20
N MET A 67 -2.43 0.50 12.06
CA MET A 67 -2.51 1.11 10.73
C MET A 67 -2.91 0.04 9.70
N ALA A 68 -3.76 0.40 8.75
CA ALA A 68 -4.08 -0.44 7.61
C ALA A 68 -4.10 0.40 6.34
N VAL A 69 -3.34 -0.01 5.31
CA VAL A 69 -3.17 0.78 4.08
C VAL A 69 -2.99 -0.09 2.85
N ALA A 70 -3.38 0.48 1.70
CA ALA A 70 -3.04 -0.08 0.40
C ALA A 70 -1.54 0.07 0.12
N THR A 71 -0.98 -0.88 -0.62
CA THR A 71 0.43 -0.94 -0.99
C THR A 71 0.59 -1.39 -2.44
N THR A 72 1.80 -1.34 -2.97
CA THR A 72 2.17 -2.01 -4.22
C THR A 72 3.25 -3.04 -3.94
N VAL A 73 3.03 -4.25 -4.42
CA VAL A 73 3.93 -5.40 -4.28
C VAL A 73 4.65 -5.71 -5.59
N GLY A 74 5.53 -6.71 -5.55
CA GLY A 74 6.33 -7.17 -6.70
C GLY A 74 5.50 -7.76 -7.83
N ILE A 75 5.93 -7.49 -9.08
CA ILE A 75 5.37 -8.12 -10.28
C ILE A 75 5.64 -9.63 -10.27
N PRO A 76 4.87 -10.45 -11.04
CA PRO A 76 5.06 -11.90 -11.06
C PRO A 76 6.47 -12.37 -11.39
N SER A 77 7.20 -11.65 -12.25
CA SER A 77 8.59 -11.96 -12.63
C SER A 77 9.63 -11.54 -11.58
N LYS A 78 9.26 -10.69 -10.62
CA LYS A 78 10.08 -10.22 -9.49
C LYS A 78 9.20 -10.10 -8.24
N PRO A 79 8.70 -11.23 -7.72
CA PRO A 79 7.68 -11.22 -6.67
C PRO A 79 8.23 -10.73 -5.33
N THR A 80 7.35 -10.18 -4.52
CA THR A 80 7.63 -10.01 -3.09
C THR A 80 7.69 -11.38 -2.42
N PRO A 81 8.77 -11.72 -1.67
CA PRO A 81 8.90 -13.04 -1.07
C PRO A 81 7.85 -13.28 0.00
N LYS A 82 7.23 -14.49 0.00
CA LYS A 82 6.30 -14.95 1.03
C LYS A 82 7.06 -15.56 2.20
N GLY A 83 6.51 -15.45 3.39
CA GLY A 83 7.06 -16.08 4.59
C GLY A 83 7.04 -15.19 5.82
N ASN A 84 7.79 -15.61 6.83
CA ASN A 84 7.98 -14.87 8.07
C ASN A 84 9.38 -14.24 8.08
N PHE A 85 9.40 -12.96 8.32
CA PHE A 85 10.61 -12.15 8.32
C PHE A 85 10.68 -11.31 9.59
N THR A 86 11.78 -10.59 9.72
CA THR A 86 11.99 -9.60 10.79
C THR A 86 12.65 -8.37 10.17
N ILE A 87 12.18 -7.19 10.53
CA ILE A 87 12.87 -5.95 10.14
C ILE A 87 14.22 -5.91 10.83
N TYR A 88 15.31 -5.90 10.07
CA TYR A 88 16.68 -5.88 10.61
C TYR A 88 17.46 -4.61 10.29
N SER A 89 16.94 -3.76 9.40
CA SER A 89 17.55 -2.47 9.07
C SER A 89 16.48 -1.42 8.81
N LYS A 90 16.73 -0.19 9.27
CA LYS A 90 15.89 0.98 9.03
C LYS A 90 16.75 2.18 8.63
N GLN A 91 16.35 2.87 7.56
CA GLN A 91 17.04 4.06 7.08
C GLN A 91 16.01 5.09 6.59
N GLU A 92 15.99 6.28 7.18
CA GLU A 92 15.04 7.33 6.77
C GLU A 92 15.28 7.76 5.31
N ARG A 93 16.53 7.80 4.88
CA ARG A 93 16.97 8.27 3.56
C ARG A 93 17.82 7.22 2.86
N LYS A 94 17.16 6.22 2.27
CA LYS A 94 17.80 5.18 1.47
C LYS A 94 17.73 5.54 0.00
N ARG A 95 18.77 5.19 -0.76
CA ARG A 95 18.75 5.17 -2.22
C ARG A 95 18.96 3.77 -2.74
N SER A 96 18.31 3.46 -3.85
CA SER A 96 18.45 2.16 -4.51
C SER A 96 19.89 1.92 -4.99
N GLY A 97 20.41 0.71 -4.74
CA GLY A 97 21.68 0.26 -5.28
C GLY A 97 21.59 -0.24 -6.73
N SER A 98 20.39 -0.50 -7.24
CA SER A 98 20.19 -1.16 -8.54
C SER A 98 19.60 -0.26 -9.62
N TYR A 99 18.64 0.59 -9.25
CA TYR A 99 17.90 1.46 -10.19
C TYR A 99 18.07 2.91 -9.79
N GLY A 100 18.31 3.77 -10.77
CA GLY A 100 18.55 5.18 -10.49
C GLY A 100 18.85 6.00 -11.74
N PHE A 101 19.85 6.85 -11.63
CA PHE A 101 20.25 7.78 -12.68
C PHE A 101 21.77 7.80 -12.85
N ARG A 102 22.22 8.08 -14.06
CA ARG A 102 23.58 8.53 -14.34
C ARG A 102 23.58 10.05 -14.53
N VAL A 103 24.47 10.73 -13.80
CA VAL A 103 24.58 12.18 -13.75
C VAL A 103 25.94 12.62 -14.27
N GLN A 104 25.94 13.40 -15.35
CA GLN A 104 27.15 13.96 -15.96
C GLN A 104 26.86 15.42 -16.33
N GLY A 105 27.38 16.35 -15.53
CA GLY A 105 26.98 17.74 -15.62
C GLY A 105 25.45 17.91 -15.49
N ASP A 106 24.83 18.58 -16.43
CA ASP A 106 23.37 18.78 -16.47
C ASP A 106 22.58 17.59 -17.05
N ARG A 107 23.27 16.61 -17.62
CA ARG A 107 22.65 15.43 -18.18
C ARG A 107 22.32 14.44 -17.06
N ILE A 108 21.02 14.15 -16.89
CA ILE A 108 20.50 13.18 -15.92
C ILE A 108 19.65 12.18 -16.70
N VAL A 109 20.07 10.93 -16.76
CA VAL A 109 19.37 9.86 -17.49
C VAL A 109 19.05 8.69 -16.55
N PRO A 110 17.83 8.11 -16.63
CA PRO A 110 17.52 6.88 -15.90
C PRO A 110 18.50 5.75 -16.30
N ALA A 111 18.95 4.98 -15.32
CA ALA A 111 19.90 3.90 -15.56
C ALA A 111 19.87 2.85 -14.46
N GLU A 112 20.14 1.61 -14.81
CA GLU A 112 20.54 0.59 -13.85
C GLU A 112 22.01 0.79 -13.43
N ALA A 113 22.34 0.47 -12.19
CA ALA A 113 23.70 0.63 -11.67
C ALA A 113 24.75 -0.17 -12.45
N THR A 114 24.35 -1.36 -12.94
CA THR A 114 25.22 -2.29 -13.71
C THR A 114 25.46 -1.87 -15.16
N LYS A 115 24.69 -0.90 -15.68
CA LYS A 115 24.86 -0.43 -17.07
C LYS A 115 26.08 0.47 -17.17
N ASN A 116 26.92 0.22 -18.16
CA ASN A 116 28.09 1.04 -18.46
C ASN A 116 27.69 2.33 -19.19
N ILE A 117 27.09 3.26 -18.43
CA ILE A 117 26.70 4.59 -18.90
C ILE A 117 27.59 5.61 -18.18
N PRO A 118 28.25 6.54 -18.89
CA PRO A 118 29.09 7.56 -18.27
C PRO A 118 28.33 8.41 -17.23
N GLY A 119 29.04 8.83 -16.18
CA GLY A 119 28.52 9.69 -15.13
C GLY A 119 28.40 8.99 -13.77
N ARG A 120 28.23 9.81 -12.73
CA ARG A 120 28.05 9.33 -11.34
C ARG A 120 26.69 8.68 -11.20
N TYR A 121 26.63 7.50 -10.62
CA TYR A 121 25.35 6.83 -10.30
C TYR A 121 24.70 7.47 -9.06
N VAL A 122 23.40 7.75 -9.16
CA VAL A 122 22.53 8.18 -8.04
C VAL A 122 21.27 7.30 -8.04
N GLY A 123 21.10 6.49 -7.01
CA GLY A 123 19.95 5.59 -6.91
C GLY A 123 18.62 6.33 -6.72
N TYR A 124 17.51 5.71 -7.15
CA TYR A 124 16.17 6.19 -6.83
C TYR A 124 15.98 6.38 -5.33
N PRO A 125 15.26 7.44 -4.91
CA PRO A 125 14.95 7.65 -3.50
C PRO A 125 13.98 6.56 -3.00
N MET A 126 14.31 5.98 -1.87
CA MET A 126 13.53 4.97 -1.15
C MET A 126 13.40 5.41 0.31
N GLY A 127 12.68 6.50 0.53
CA GLY A 127 12.48 7.08 1.86
C GLY A 127 11.80 6.10 2.81
N TYR A 128 12.12 6.21 4.11
CA TYR A 128 11.53 5.37 5.17
C TYR A 128 11.75 3.88 4.97
N TRP A 129 12.93 3.51 4.51
CA TRP A 129 13.32 2.12 4.25
C TRP A 129 13.30 1.27 5.53
N CYS A 130 12.58 0.14 5.47
CA CYS A 130 12.57 -0.90 6.49
C CYS A 130 12.85 -2.25 5.82
N GLU A 131 14.07 -2.75 5.95
CA GLU A 131 14.54 -3.99 5.30
C GLU A 131 14.11 -5.21 6.09
N PHE A 132 13.53 -6.21 5.40
CA PHE A 132 13.08 -7.46 5.99
C PHE A 132 13.73 -8.71 5.37
N ALA A 133 14.30 -8.59 4.16
CA ALA A 133 15.11 -9.61 3.50
C ALA A 133 16.18 -8.91 2.64
N PRO A 134 17.29 -9.56 2.25
CA PRO A 134 18.34 -8.95 1.44
C PRO A 134 17.80 -8.27 0.19
N ALA A 135 17.95 -6.96 0.09
CA ALA A 135 17.42 -6.10 -0.97
C ALA A 135 15.89 -5.98 -1.05
N TYR A 136 15.14 -6.51 -0.08
CA TYR A 136 13.69 -6.35 0.01
C TYR A 136 13.30 -5.55 1.26
N GLY A 137 12.43 -4.57 1.09
CA GLY A 137 12.00 -3.71 2.19
C GLY A 137 10.71 -2.98 1.89
N PHE A 138 10.18 -2.35 2.93
CA PHE A 138 9.14 -1.35 2.84
C PHE A 138 9.78 0.00 2.57
N HIS A 139 9.19 0.81 1.70
CA HIS A 139 9.68 2.16 1.45
C HIS A 139 8.61 3.05 0.82
N GLN A 140 8.82 4.35 0.87
CA GLN A 140 8.02 5.33 0.15
C GLN A 140 8.10 5.11 -1.36
N GLY A 141 6.93 5.17 -2.03
CA GLY A 141 6.85 5.08 -3.49
C GLY A 141 5.42 5.23 -3.99
N TYR A 142 5.25 5.18 -5.29
CA TYR A 142 3.94 5.19 -5.93
C TYR A 142 3.20 3.88 -5.67
N VAL A 143 1.92 4.01 -5.33
CA VAL A 143 1.01 2.90 -5.06
C VAL A 143 0.04 2.75 -6.22
N HIS A 144 -0.13 1.53 -6.70
CA HIS A 144 -0.96 1.19 -7.84
C HIS A 144 -1.95 0.08 -7.50
N LEU A 145 -3.04 -0.01 -8.24
CA LEU A 145 -4.05 -1.06 -8.07
C LEU A 145 -3.55 -2.46 -8.50
N SER A 146 -2.42 -2.54 -9.17
CA SER A 146 -1.77 -3.80 -9.59
C SER A 146 -0.31 -3.86 -9.16
N PRO A 147 0.29 -5.07 -9.03
CA PRO A 147 1.71 -5.23 -8.74
C PRO A 147 2.60 -4.49 -9.74
N ARG A 148 3.55 -3.69 -9.25
CA ARG A 148 4.45 -2.87 -10.08
C ARG A 148 5.86 -2.70 -9.54
N SER A 149 6.18 -3.29 -8.39
CA SER A 149 7.54 -3.21 -7.86
C SER A 149 8.42 -4.35 -8.38
N HIS A 150 9.70 -4.31 -8.06
CA HIS A 150 10.64 -5.40 -8.26
C HIS A 150 10.86 -6.21 -6.98
N GLY A 151 9.77 -6.35 -6.19
CA GLY A 151 9.73 -7.16 -4.97
C GLY A 151 9.64 -6.35 -3.68
N CYS A 152 10.02 -5.08 -3.65
CA CYS A 152 9.79 -4.21 -2.49
C CYS A 152 8.31 -3.91 -2.30
N VAL A 153 7.93 -3.55 -1.07
CA VAL A 153 6.58 -3.18 -0.69
C VAL A 153 6.50 -1.66 -0.59
N ARG A 154 5.77 -1.01 -1.49
CA ARG A 154 5.69 0.45 -1.59
C ARG A 154 4.54 1.01 -0.79
N LEU A 155 4.79 2.08 -0.05
CA LEU A 155 3.78 2.87 0.66
C LEU A 155 3.76 4.30 0.13
N LYS A 156 2.59 4.91 0.04
CA LYS A 156 2.47 6.33 -0.26
C LYS A 156 3.10 7.18 0.85
N GLY A 157 3.58 8.38 0.53
CA GLY A 157 4.46 9.18 1.39
C GLY A 157 4.06 9.28 2.86
N GLU A 158 2.81 9.69 3.18
CA GLU A 158 2.32 9.78 4.56
C GLU A 158 2.30 8.40 5.25
N ALA A 159 1.81 7.38 4.55
CA ALA A 159 1.78 6.01 5.07
C ALA A 159 3.19 5.48 5.36
N ALA A 160 4.18 5.80 4.52
CA ALA A 160 5.56 5.35 4.70
C ALA A 160 6.18 5.92 5.99
N ALA A 161 5.96 7.20 6.27
CA ALA A 161 6.46 7.84 7.49
C ALA A 161 5.80 7.27 8.76
N LYS A 162 4.46 7.12 8.74
CA LYS A 162 3.69 6.51 9.84
C LYS A 162 4.11 5.05 10.08
N PHE A 163 4.24 4.26 9.02
CA PHE A 163 4.76 2.90 9.09
C PHE A 163 6.15 2.85 9.71
N PHE A 164 7.06 3.69 9.23
CA PHE A 164 8.44 3.78 9.77
C PHE A 164 8.46 4.10 11.26
N ALA A 165 7.55 4.96 11.74
CA ALA A 165 7.43 5.29 13.16
C ALA A 165 6.84 4.14 14.00
N LEU A 166 5.92 3.34 13.42
CA LEU A 166 5.27 2.22 14.12
C LEU A 166 6.18 1.01 14.30
N VAL A 167 7.10 0.75 13.36
CA VAL A 167 7.95 -0.45 13.38
C VAL A 167 9.35 -0.14 13.91
N LYS A 168 10.00 -1.15 14.48
CA LYS A 168 11.38 -1.09 14.96
C LYS A 168 12.20 -2.27 14.41
N ILE A 169 13.52 -2.21 14.54
CA ILE A 169 14.37 -3.39 14.34
C ILE A 169 13.89 -4.47 15.32
N GLY A 170 13.68 -5.70 14.81
CA GLY A 170 13.07 -6.79 15.54
C GLY A 170 11.57 -6.95 15.32
N THR A 171 10.87 -5.99 14.68
CA THR A 171 9.45 -6.15 14.34
C THR A 171 9.26 -7.31 13.38
N ARG A 172 8.38 -8.26 13.75
CA ARG A 172 8.05 -9.43 12.92
C ARG A 172 7.14 -9.02 11.76
N VAL A 173 7.39 -9.62 10.60
CA VAL A 173 6.66 -9.40 9.36
C VAL A 173 6.19 -10.75 8.82
N ASN A 174 4.90 -10.90 8.57
CA ASN A 174 4.33 -12.02 7.84
C ASN A 174 3.86 -11.56 6.47
N ILE A 175 4.32 -12.19 5.40
CA ILE A 175 3.91 -11.92 4.03
C ILE A 175 3.28 -13.18 3.47
N ALA A 176 2.01 -13.11 3.12
CA ALA A 176 1.23 -14.22 2.60
C ALA A 176 0.38 -13.80 1.40
N GLU A 177 -0.15 -14.77 0.68
CA GLU A 177 -1.08 -14.51 -0.43
C GLU A 177 -2.29 -13.72 0.05
N SER A 178 -2.87 -14.13 1.20
CA SER A 178 -3.99 -13.46 1.87
C SER A 178 -3.73 -13.39 3.37
N GLN A 179 -4.43 -12.49 4.05
CA GLN A 179 -4.42 -12.34 5.49
C GLN A 179 -5.86 -12.42 6.03
N PRO A 180 -6.08 -12.89 7.27
CA PRO A 180 -7.42 -12.87 7.87
C PRO A 180 -8.07 -11.48 7.86
N GLU A 181 -7.28 -10.44 8.00
CA GLU A 181 -7.70 -9.04 8.01
C GLU A 181 -8.27 -8.56 6.65
N ASP A 182 -8.02 -9.29 5.56
CA ASP A 182 -8.58 -8.97 4.24
C ASP A 182 -10.10 -9.00 4.22
N ALA A 183 -10.73 -9.87 5.03
CA ALA A 183 -12.18 -9.98 5.12
C ALA A 183 -12.83 -8.93 6.04
N THR A 184 -12.10 -8.41 7.02
CA THR A 184 -12.65 -7.54 8.07
C THR A 184 -12.21 -6.09 7.91
N ILE A 185 -10.91 -5.85 7.85
CA ILE A 185 -10.30 -4.51 7.75
C ILE A 185 -10.10 -4.12 6.28
N GLY A 186 -9.73 -5.08 5.43
CA GLY A 186 -9.43 -4.87 4.01
C GLY A 186 -10.46 -4.02 3.25
N PRO A 187 -11.78 -4.26 3.40
CA PRO A 187 -12.81 -3.47 2.72
C PRO A 187 -12.86 -1.99 3.10
N THR A 188 -12.30 -1.60 4.25
CA THR A 188 -12.29 -0.21 4.72
C THR A 188 -11.06 0.57 4.24
N ILE A 189 -10.09 -0.10 3.64
CA ILE A 189 -8.84 0.54 3.20
C ILE A 189 -9.09 1.42 1.97
N GLN A 190 -8.74 2.69 2.08
CA GLN A 190 -8.75 3.61 0.95
C GLN A 190 -7.79 3.12 -0.14
N ARG A 191 -8.31 2.83 -1.33
CA ARG A 191 -7.50 2.48 -2.50
C ARG A 191 -6.84 3.72 -3.08
N VAL A 192 -5.59 3.54 -3.50
CA VAL A 192 -4.78 4.59 -4.13
C VAL A 192 -4.32 4.08 -5.49
N ASP A 193 -4.35 4.95 -6.47
CA ASP A 193 -3.77 4.68 -7.79
C ASP A 193 -2.98 5.89 -8.27
N ASP A 194 -1.67 5.78 -8.16
CA ASP A 194 -0.73 6.80 -8.65
C ASP A 194 -0.36 6.62 -10.12
N SER A 195 -1.09 5.80 -10.90
CA SER A 195 -0.78 5.53 -12.33
C SER A 195 -0.77 6.77 -13.22
N LYS A 196 -1.50 7.81 -12.81
CA LYS A 196 -1.58 9.11 -13.50
C LYS A 196 -0.72 10.20 -12.82
N THR A 197 -0.06 9.89 -11.72
CA THR A 197 0.82 10.84 -11.03
C THR A 197 2.15 10.92 -11.77
N PRO A 198 2.55 12.09 -12.29
CA PRO A 198 3.82 12.22 -12.99
C PRO A 198 5.00 11.98 -12.07
N ASP A 199 6.06 11.40 -12.60
CA ASP A 199 7.32 11.30 -11.89
C ASP A 199 7.87 12.69 -11.57
N PRO A 200 8.53 12.87 -10.41
CA PRO A 200 9.19 14.13 -10.11
C PRO A 200 10.31 14.37 -11.13
N PRO A 201 10.62 15.65 -11.43
CA PRO A 201 11.76 15.97 -12.29
C PRO A 201 13.03 15.24 -11.83
N ASN A 202 13.82 14.73 -12.76
CA ASN A 202 15.04 13.97 -12.44
C ASN A 202 15.98 14.74 -11.47
N ARG A 203 16.06 16.08 -11.59
CA ARG A 203 16.83 16.93 -10.67
C ARG A 203 16.34 16.83 -9.22
N VAL A 204 15.03 16.73 -9.01
CA VAL A 204 14.44 16.51 -7.67
C VAL A 204 14.75 15.09 -7.20
N ALA A 205 14.56 14.09 -8.05
CA ALA A 205 14.77 12.69 -7.69
C ALA A 205 16.22 12.39 -7.24
N ILE A 206 17.23 13.06 -7.82
CA ILE A 206 18.63 12.90 -7.43
C ILE A 206 19.06 13.74 -6.23
N SER A 207 18.26 14.68 -5.80
CA SER A 207 18.55 15.62 -4.70
C SER A 207 17.94 15.15 -3.37
N ASP A 208 18.27 15.85 -2.29
CA ASP A 208 17.71 15.64 -0.97
C ASP A 208 16.23 16.04 -0.88
N ALA A 209 15.75 16.89 -1.77
CA ALA A 209 14.34 17.26 -1.87
C ALA A 209 13.42 16.06 -2.16
N ALA A 210 13.97 14.95 -2.67
CA ALA A 210 13.22 13.69 -2.85
C ALA A 210 12.81 13.02 -1.53
N PHE A 211 13.41 13.40 -0.40
CA PHE A 211 13.14 12.86 0.94
C PHE A 211 12.32 13.83 1.79
N GLN A 212 11.19 14.29 1.28
CA GLN A 212 10.31 15.21 2.01
C GLN A 212 9.71 14.52 3.24
N LYS A 213 9.69 15.26 4.35
CA LYS A 213 8.98 14.81 5.57
C LYS A 213 7.48 15.12 5.44
N PRO A 214 6.61 14.28 5.99
CA PRO A 214 5.19 14.60 6.06
C PRO A 214 4.98 15.85 6.91
N SER A 215 4.00 16.66 6.54
CA SER A 215 3.68 17.91 7.25
C SER A 215 2.74 17.71 8.45
N GLY A 216 2.12 16.53 8.58
CA GLY A 216 1.15 16.21 9.63
C GLY A 216 1.71 15.37 10.78
N PRO A 217 0.91 15.13 11.84
CA PRO A 217 1.28 14.25 12.94
C PRO A 217 1.44 12.81 12.44
N LEU A 218 2.39 12.09 13.08
CA LEU A 218 2.61 10.67 12.76
C LEU A 218 1.54 9.75 13.36
N PHE A 219 0.87 10.17 14.41
CA PHE A 219 -0.17 9.43 15.11
C PHE A 219 -1.39 10.32 15.32
N ASP A 220 -2.57 9.70 15.37
CA ASP A 220 -3.86 10.37 15.47
C ASP A 220 -4.42 10.34 16.91
N ASP A 221 -3.65 9.86 17.90
CA ASP A 221 -3.92 9.78 19.34
C ASP A 221 -2.76 10.34 20.19
#